data_5ad69ca6c52d8897d56fb014d05e5be2
#
_entry.id   5ad69ca6c52d8897d56fb014d05e5be2
#
_cell.length_a   1.000
_cell.length_b   1.000
_cell.length_c   1.000
_cell.angle_alpha   90.00
_cell.angle_beta   90.00
_cell.angle_gamma   90.00
#
_symmetry.space_group_name_H-M   'P 1'
#
loop_
_entity.id
_entity.type
_entity.pdbx_description
1 polymer ?
#
loop_
_entity_poly.entity_id
_entity_poly.type
_entity_poly.pdbx_seq_one_letter_code
_entity_poly.pdbx_strand_id
1 'polypeptide(L)'
;ALAAAIGARFDHVLVDEYQDTNRLQAAILKALKPDGRGLTVVGDDAQSIYAFRAAEVRNILDFPAQYDPPAQVVTLDCNYRSTQAILDASNAVISQAAERFTKNLWSDKTGARPRLVSVVDEMAQARWVADEVLLLREGGLALKQQAVLFRTGHHSAALELELTRRNIPFVKYGGLKFLEAAHVKDLLSV
;
A
#
# COMPACT_ATOMS: atom_id res chain seq x y z
N ALA A 1 17.84 -29.74 12.06
CA ALA A 1 17.90 -29.74 13.55
C ALA A 1 17.48 -28.38 14.14
N LEU A 2 18.14 -27.26 13.81
CA LEU A 2 17.86 -25.94 14.43
C LEU A 2 16.43 -25.44 14.17
N ALA A 3 15.99 -25.46 12.91
CA ALA A 3 14.64 -24.99 12.54
C ALA A 3 13.54 -25.78 13.28
N ALA A 4 13.68 -27.09 13.36
CA ALA A 4 12.73 -27.94 14.10
C ALA A 4 12.72 -27.62 15.61
N ALA A 5 13.89 -27.39 16.21
CA ALA A 5 14.00 -27.02 17.62
C ALA A 5 13.36 -25.64 17.91
N ILE A 6 13.51 -24.67 17.00
CA ILE A 6 12.88 -23.36 17.12
C ILE A 6 11.38 -23.49 16.87
N GLY A 7 10.96 -24.21 15.82
CA GLY A 7 9.56 -24.38 15.47
C GLY A 7 8.72 -25.09 16.53
N ALA A 8 9.35 -26.03 17.28
CA ALA A 8 8.72 -26.71 18.40
C ALA A 8 8.44 -25.84 19.63
N ARG A 9 9.02 -24.64 19.70
CA ARG A 9 8.80 -23.68 20.79
C ARG A 9 7.47 -22.92 20.66
N PHE A 10 6.84 -22.99 19.50
CA PHE A 10 5.61 -22.26 19.19
C PHE A 10 4.54 -23.22 18.71
N ASP A 11 3.39 -23.23 19.38
CA ASP A 11 2.23 -24.00 18.93
C ASP A 11 1.65 -23.38 17.66
N HIS A 12 1.59 -22.03 17.62
CA HIS A 12 1.09 -21.27 16.48
C HIS A 12 2.10 -20.23 16.01
N VAL A 13 2.17 -20.05 14.70
CA VAL A 13 2.94 -19.00 14.02
C VAL A 13 1.97 -18.22 13.14
N LEU A 14 1.86 -16.92 13.40
CA LEU A 14 0.99 -16.01 12.65
C LEU A 14 1.86 -15.04 11.88
N VAL A 15 1.60 -14.88 10.59
CA VAL A 15 2.35 -13.98 9.72
C VAL A 15 1.39 -13.04 9.03
N ASP A 16 1.60 -11.76 9.22
CA ASP A 16 0.84 -10.70 8.57
C ASP A 16 1.59 -10.16 7.34
N GLU A 17 0.87 -9.50 6.42
CA GLU A 17 1.41 -8.92 5.19
C GLU A 17 2.27 -9.92 4.39
N TYR A 18 1.78 -11.17 4.27
CA TYR A 18 2.58 -12.25 3.69
C TYR A 18 2.95 -12.03 2.21
N GLN A 19 2.19 -11.23 1.46
CA GLN A 19 2.50 -10.81 0.09
C GLN A 19 3.80 -10.00 -0.02
N ASP A 20 4.28 -9.41 1.10
CA ASP A 20 5.49 -8.60 1.14
C ASP A 20 6.74 -9.40 1.51
N THR A 21 6.59 -10.71 1.74
CA THR A 21 7.70 -11.59 2.08
C THR A 21 8.56 -11.91 0.85
N ASN A 22 9.87 -12.03 1.07
CA ASN A 22 10.80 -12.55 0.08
C ASN A 22 10.92 -14.09 0.17
N ARG A 23 11.58 -14.71 -0.82
CA ARG A 23 11.77 -16.17 -0.88
C ARG A 23 12.48 -16.74 0.34
N LEU A 24 13.45 -16.02 0.92
CA LEU A 24 14.18 -16.49 2.10
C LEU A 24 13.26 -16.52 3.33
N GLN A 25 12.45 -15.49 3.53
CA GLN A 25 11.47 -15.42 4.62
C GLN A 25 10.45 -16.56 4.51
N ALA A 26 9.91 -16.80 3.32
CA ALA A 26 9.00 -17.91 3.08
C ALA A 26 9.67 -19.28 3.35
N ALA A 27 10.93 -19.45 2.92
CA ALA A 27 11.69 -20.68 3.18
C ALA A 27 11.97 -20.91 4.67
N ILE A 28 12.28 -19.84 5.42
CA ILE A 28 12.45 -19.91 6.88
C ILE A 28 11.15 -20.36 7.54
N LEU A 29 10.02 -19.77 7.15
CA LEU A 29 8.72 -20.11 7.68
C LEU A 29 8.37 -21.58 7.43
N LYS A 30 8.59 -22.07 6.21
CA LYS A 30 8.40 -23.48 5.85
C LYS A 30 9.32 -24.40 6.64
N ALA A 31 10.56 -24.00 6.92
CA ALA A 31 11.48 -24.78 7.74
C ALA A 31 11.06 -24.84 9.23
N LEU A 32 10.41 -23.80 9.74
CA LEU A 32 9.86 -23.77 11.10
C LEU A 32 8.60 -24.63 11.25
N LYS A 33 7.74 -24.65 10.25
CA LYS A 33 6.46 -25.38 10.21
C LYS A 33 6.36 -26.21 8.92
N PRO A 34 7.13 -27.30 8.80
CA PRO A 34 7.23 -28.05 7.54
C PRO A 34 5.94 -28.74 7.12
N ASP A 35 5.08 -29.09 8.08
CA ASP A 35 3.77 -29.70 7.86
C ASP A 35 2.62 -28.67 7.85
N GLY A 36 2.93 -27.39 8.07
CA GLY A 36 1.95 -26.29 8.11
C GLY A 36 1.07 -26.24 9.36
N ARG A 37 1.19 -27.19 10.28
CA ARG A 37 0.35 -27.22 11.49
C ARG A 37 0.62 -26.01 12.39
N GLY A 38 -0.47 -25.32 12.76
CA GLY A 38 -0.39 -24.10 13.56
C GLY A 38 0.20 -22.91 12.82
N LEU A 39 0.30 -22.94 11.48
CA LEU A 39 0.73 -21.83 10.66
C LEU A 39 -0.48 -21.12 10.05
N THR A 40 -0.58 -19.83 10.26
CA THR A 40 -1.57 -18.96 9.63
C THR A 40 -0.87 -17.77 8.99
N VAL A 41 -1.14 -17.53 7.73
CA VAL A 41 -0.66 -16.32 7.02
C VAL A 41 -1.85 -15.45 6.64
N VAL A 42 -1.68 -14.15 6.77
CA VAL A 42 -2.64 -13.14 6.36
C VAL A 42 -1.97 -12.23 5.35
N GLY A 43 -2.70 -11.85 4.32
CA GLY A 43 -2.17 -10.94 3.31
C GLY A 43 -3.19 -10.63 2.22
N ASP A 44 -2.81 -9.72 1.36
CA ASP A 44 -3.60 -9.27 0.22
C ASP A 44 -2.71 -9.18 -1.02
N ASP A 45 -2.87 -10.11 -1.95
CA ASP A 45 -2.13 -10.14 -3.21
C ASP A 45 -2.25 -8.84 -4.02
N ALA A 46 -3.39 -8.15 -3.91
CA ALA A 46 -3.62 -6.86 -4.55
C ALA A 46 -2.77 -5.72 -3.96
N GLN A 47 -2.22 -5.90 -2.75
CA GLN A 47 -1.33 -4.95 -2.07
C GLN A 47 0.15 -5.29 -2.21
N SER A 48 0.53 -6.26 -3.04
CA SER A 48 1.93 -6.63 -3.28
C SER A 48 2.66 -5.55 -4.09
N ILE A 49 3.16 -4.52 -3.42
CA ILE A 49 3.82 -3.35 -4.01
C ILE A 49 5.32 -3.25 -3.69
N TYR A 50 5.89 -4.23 -2.99
CA TYR A 50 7.29 -4.23 -2.55
C TYR A 50 8.21 -5.14 -3.37
N ALA A 51 7.89 -5.43 -4.65
CA ALA A 51 8.75 -6.21 -5.53
C ALA A 51 10.17 -5.62 -5.65
N PHE A 52 10.34 -4.30 -5.57
CA PHE A 52 11.64 -3.63 -5.55
C PHE A 52 12.48 -3.91 -4.28
N ARG A 53 11.87 -4.50 -3.24
CA ARG A 53 12.54 -5.04 -2.04
C ARG A 53 12.65 -6.55 -2.06
N ALA A 54 12.56 -7.15 -3.24
CA ALA A 54 12.57 -8.59 -3.46
C ALA A 54 11.37 -9.34 -2.83
N ALA A 55 10.26 -8.65 -2.53
CA ALA A 55 9.01 -9.31 -2.20
C ALA A 55 8.53 -10.14 -3.40
N GLU A 56 7.96 -11.30 -3.11
CA GLU A 56 7.55 -12.26 -4.12
C GLU A 56 6.07 -12.61 -3.91
N VAL A 57 5.19 -12.07 -4.77
CA VAL A 57 3.74 -12.31 -4.67
C VAL A 57 3.38 -13.80 -4.79
N ARG A 58 4.21 -14.59 -5.46
CA ARG A 58 4.06 -16.06 -5.53
C ARG A 58 4.04 -16.71 -4.17
N ASN A 59 4.71 -16.14 -3.16
CA ASN A 59 4.69 -16.71 -1.82
C ASN A 59 3.26 -16.84 -1.29
N ILE A 60 2.40 -15.83 -1.48
CA ILE A 60 1.01 -15.88 -1.02
C ILE A 60 0.11 -16.65 -2.00
N LEU A 61 0.28 -16.47 -3.31
CA LEU A 61 -0.56 -17.14 -4.30
C LEU A 61 -0.40 -18.66 -4.26
N ASP A 62 0.83 -19.14 -4.11
CA ASP A 62 1.14 -20.57 -4.10
C ASP A 62 1.04 -21.18 -2.69
N PHE A 63 0.86 -20.36 -1.64
CA PHE A 63 0.85 -20.84 -0.26
C PHE A 63 -0.13 -21.99 0.01
N PRO A 64 -1.39 -21.95 -0.47
CA PRO A 64 -2.34 -23.02 -0.20
C PRO A 64 -1.87 -24.40 -0.69
N ALA A 65 -1.16 -24.44 -1.83
CA ALA A 65 -0.69 -25.68 -2.45
C ALA A 65 0.66 -26.16 -1.89
N GLN A 66 1.29 -25.43 -0.98
CA GLN A 66 2.61 -25.80 -0.44
C GLN A 66 2.56 -26.91 0.62
N TYR A 67 1.38 -27.24 1.10
CA TYR A 67 1.16 -28.21 2.19
C TYR A 67 0.20 -29.33 1.76
N ASP A 68 0.30 -30.46 2.46
CA ASP A 68 -0.60 -31.61 2.30
C ASP A 68 -1.16 -32.00 3.67
N PRO A 69 -2.49 -31.88 3.89
CA PRO A 69 -3.48 -31.33 2.95
C PRO A 69 -3.24 -29.83 2.67
N PRO A 70 -3.77 -29.30 1.55
CA PRO A 70 -3.65 -27.88 1.20
C PRO A 70 -4.18 -26.97 2.32
N ALA A 71 -3.57 -25.79 2.46
CA ALA A 71 -4.02 -24.82 3.46
C ALA A 71 -5.45 -24.34 3.18
N GLN A 72 -6.22 -24.21 4.23
CA GLN A 72 -7.57 -23.62 4.14
C GLN A 72 -7.45 -22.12 3.82
N VAL A 73 -8.14 -21.68 2.78
CA VAL A 73 -8.23 -20.26 2.42
C VAL A 73 -9.54 -19.69 2.94
N VAL A 74 -9.45 -18.61 3.70
CA VAL A 74 -10.60 -17.83 4.19
C VAL A 74 -10.50 -16.42 3.61
N THR A 75 -11.49 -16.01 2.83
CA THR A 75 -11.53 -14.68 2.20
C THR A 75 -12.28 -13.71 3.12
N LEU A 76 -11.64 -12.56 3.40
CA LEU A 76 -12.26 -11.43 4.09
C LEU A 76 -12.56 -10.35 3.06
N ASP A 77 -13.80 -10.28 2.60
CA ASP A 77 -14.25 -9.42 1.49
C ASP A 77 -15.04 -8.19 1.95
N CYS A 78 -15.57 -8.20 3.17
CA CYS A 78 -16.23 -7.04 3.76
C CYS A 78 -15.21 -5.96 4.20
N ASN A 79 -15.31 -4.78 3.61
CA ASN A 79 -14.40 -3.66 3.89
C ASN A 79 -15.11 -2.60 4.76
N TYR A 80 -14.55 -2.35 5.93
CA TYR A 80 -15.07 -1.38 6.90
C TYR A 80 -14.41 0.01 6.79
N ARG A 81 -13.43 0.19 5.91
CA ARG A 81 -12.67 1.44 5.73
C ARG A 81 -13.29 2.33 4.66
N SER A 82 -13.45 1.80 3.46
CA SER A 82 -13.80 2.54 2.25
C SER A 82 -15.30 2.49 1.95
N THR A 83 -15.77 3.46 1.16
CA THR A 83 -17.13 3.43 0.59
C THR A 83 -17.19 2.48 -0.60
N GLN A 84 -18.38 1.99 -0.94
CA GLN A 84 -18.58 1.08 -2.07
C GLN A 84 -18.07 1.67 -3.39
N ALA A 85 -18.27 2.96 -3.63
CA ALA A 85 -17.81 3.62 -4.86
C ALA A 85 -16.27 3.60 -5.02
N ILE A 86 -15.50 3.63 -3.92
CA ILE A 86 -14.04 3.47 -3.94
C ILE A 86 -13.69 2.01 -4.23
N LEU A 87 -14.39 1.07 -3.58
CA LEU A 87 -14.16 -0.36 -3.78
C LEU A 87 -14.48 -0.80 -5.21
N ASP A 88 -15.53 -0.27 -5.82
CA ASP A 88 -15.87 -0.54 -7.23
C ASP A 88 -14.72 -0.17 -8.16
N ALA A 89 -14.10 0.99 -7.93
CA ALA A 89 -12.95 1.42 -8.71
C ALA A 89 -11.72 0.53 -8.46
N SER A 90 -11.42 0.17 -7.22
CA SER A 90 -10.28 -0.70 -6.89
C SER A 90 -10.49 -2.14 -7.39
N ASN A 91 -11.70 -2.68 -7.27
CA ASN A 91 -12.07 -3.99 -7.82
C ASN A 91 -11.91 -4.01 -9.36
N ALA A 92 -12.33 -2.94 -10.04
CA ALA A 92 -12.15 -2.81 -11.49
C ALA A 92 -10.67 -2.80 -11.90
N VAL A 93 -9.80 -2.12 -11.14
CA VAL A 93 -8.36 -2.11 -11.40
C VAL A 93 -7.75 -3.50 -11.17
N ILE A 94 -8.00 -4.12 -10.02
CA ILE A 94 -7.39 -5.42 -9.71
C ILE A 94 -7.93 -6.55 -10.58
N SER A 95 -9.12 -6.41 -11.14
CA SER A 95 -9.68 -7.39 -12.07
C SER A 95 -8.85 -7.56 -13.35
N GLN A 96 -7.96 -6.60 -13.67
CA GLN A 96 -7.05 -6.68 -14.81
C GLN A 96 -5.81 -7.52 -14.51
N ALA A 97 -5.54 -7.88 -13.25
CA ALA A 97 -4.42 -8.74 -12.91
C ALA A 97 -4.64 -10.17 -13.42
N ALA A 98 -3.65 -10.70 -14.15
CA ALA A 98 -3.72 -12.04 -14.75
C ALA A 98 -3.79 -13.16 -13.70
N GLU A 99 -3.13 -12.96 -12.56
CA GLU A 99 -3.09 -13.91 -11.46
C GLU A 99 -3.43 -13.18 -10.15
N ARG A 100 -4.43 -13.69 -9.46
CA ARG A 100 -4.91 -13.13 -8.20
C ARG A 100 -5.83 -14.10 -7.49
N PHE A 101 -6.02 -13.95 -6.19
CA PHE A 101 -7.16 -14.58 -5.52
C PHE A 101 -8.48 -13.98 -6.00
N THR A 102 -9.46 -14.82 -6.20
CA THR A 102 -10.81 -14.35 -6.56
C THR A 102 -11.47 -13.78 -5.32
N LYS A 103 -11.47 -12.45 -5.22
CA LYS A 103 -12.19 -11.70 -4.18
C LYS A 103 -12.80 -10.45 -4.80
N ASN A 104 -13.89 -9.99 -4.21
CA ASN A 104 -14.56 -8.77 -4.60
C ASN A 104 -14.93 -8.00 -3.33
N LEU A 105 -14.18 -6.94 -3.04
CA LEU A 105 -14.39 -6.17 -1.82
C LEU A 105 -15.73 -5.43 -1.89
N TRP A 106 -16.48 -5.46 -0.79
CA TRP A 106 -17.75 -4.78 -0.67
C TRP A 106 -17.88 -4.04 0.65
N SER A 107 -18.78 -3.04 0.71
CA SER A 107 -19.05 -2.25 1.92
C SER A 107 -20.46 -1.71 1.89
N ASP A 108 -21.08 -1.59 3.05
CA ASP A 108 -22.35 -0.90 3.24
C ASP A 108 -22.22 0.63 3.24
N LYS A 109 -20.98 1.14 3.24
CA LYS A 109 -20.72 2.58 3.25
C LYS A 109 -20.94 3.18 1.88
N THR A 110 -21.74 4.23 1.82
CA THR A 110 -21.96 5.03 0.61
C THR A 110 -21.07 6.28 0.61
N GLY A 111 -20.75 6.81 -0.56
CA GLY A 111 -19.93 8.01 -0.71
C GLY A 111 -19.74 8.42 -2.16
N ALA A 112 -19.05 9.55 -2.35
CA ALA A 112 -18.74 10.06 -3.68
C ALA A 112 -17.86 9.09 -4.47
N ARG A 113 -18.05 9.07 -5.79
CA ARG A 113 -17.19 8.30 -6.70
C ARG A 113 -15.81 8.94 -6.79
N PRO A 114 -14.74 8.15 -6.94
CA PRO A 114 -13.43 8.66 -7.30
C PRO A 114 -13.50 9.50 -8.58
N ARG A 115 -12.71 10.59 -8.62
CA ARG A 115 -12.62 11.46 -9.80
C ARG A 115 -11.26 11.26 -10.47
N LEU A 116 -11.25 11.10 -11.80
CA LEU A 116 -10.06 11.17 -12.62
C LEU A 116 -9.95 12.59 -13.18
N VAL A 117 -8.83 13.23 -12.91
CA VAL A 117 -8.55 14.61 -13.37
C VAL A 117 -7.30 14.60 -14.24
N SER A 118 -7.41 15.15 -15.44
CA SER A 118 -6.29 15.34 -16.36
C SER A 118 -5.96 16.82 -16.48
N VAL A 119 -4.69 17.16 -16.44
CA VAL A 119 -4.17 18.53 -16.53
C VAL A 119 -3.02 18.58 -17.54
N VAL A 120 -2.63 19.79 -17.96
CA VAL A 120 -1.67 19.99 -19.05
C VAL A 120 -0.20 19.72 -18.64
N ASP A 121 0.15 19.95 -17.35
CA ASP A 121 1.51 19.80 -16.82
C ASP A 121 1.51 19.61 -15.29
N GLU A 122 2.71 19.37 -14.74
CA GLU A 122 2.92 19.18 -13.30
C GLU A 122 2.57 20.41 -12.46
N MET A 123 2.78 21.61 -12.99
CA MET A 123 2.44 22.85 -12.31
C MET A 123 0.91 23.05 -12.23
N ALA A 124 0.20 22.71 -13.29
CA ALA A 124 -1.26 22.71 -13.29
C ALA A 124 -1.80 21.65 -12.34
N GLN A 125 -1.16 20.47 -12.25
CA GLN A 125 -1.50 19.43 -11.29
C GLN A 125 -1.32 19.93 -9.85
N ALA A 126 -0.19 20.55 -9.54
CA ALA A 126 0.10 21.09 -8.22
C ALA A 126 -0.93 22.16 -7.80
N ARG A 127 -1.25 23.08 -8.72
CA ARG A 127 -2.27 24.13 -8.49
C ARG A 127 -3.64 23.51 -8.22
N TRP A 128 -4.06 22.55 -9.08
CA TRP A 128 -5.35 21.90 -8.92
C TRP A 128 -5.47 21.15 -7.58
N VAL A 129 -4.41 20.42 -7.18
CA VAL A 129 -4.37 19.70 -5.90
C VAL A 129 -4.46 20.70 -4.74
N ALA A 130 -3.71 21.81 -4.79
CA ALA A 130 -3.74 22.83 -3.74
C ALA A 130 -5.13 23.51 -3.63
N ASP A 131 -5.78 23.77 -4.77
CA ASP A 131 -7.16 24.30 -4.79
C ASP A 131 -8.15 23.32 -4.16
N GLU A 132 -8.06 22.02 -4.50
CA GLU A 132 -8.93 20.98 -3.96
C GLU A 132 -8.71 20.81 -2.44
N VAL A 133 -7.44 20.86 -1.97
CA VAL A 133 -7.11 20.82 -0.54
C VAL A 133 -7.77 21.96 0.23
N LEU A 134 -7.77 23.17 -0.32
CA LEU A 134 -8.42 24.32 0.30
C LEU A 134 -9.94 24.20 0.27
N LEU A 135 -10.50 23.79 -0.86
CA LEU A 135 -11.95 23.57 -1.01
C LEU A 135 -12.46 22.54 0.01
N LEU A 136 -11.76 21.42 0.16
CA LEU A 136 -12.13 20.40 1.14
C LEU A 136 -12.00 20.92 2.58
N ARG A 137 -10.98 21.74 2.88
CA ARG A 137 -10.83 22.37 4.18
C ARG A 137 -12.00 23.34 4.48
N GLU A 138 -12.40 24.14 3.51
CA GLU A 138 -13.57 25.05 3.63
C GLU A 138 -14.86 24.26 3.83
N GLY A 139 -14.95 23.06 3.23
CA GLY A 139 -16.04 22.11 3.44
C GLY A 139 -16.00 21.39 4.80
N GLY A 140 -15.01 21.70 5.67
CA GLY A 140 -14.91 21.19 7.03
C GLY A 140 -13.95 20.00 7.20
N LEU A 141 -13.27 19.53 6.12
CA LEU A 141 -12.27 18.47 6.22
C LEU A 141 -10.92 19.06 6.64
N ALA A 142 -10.50 18.81 7.88
CA ALA A 142 -9.24 19.33 8.40
C ALA A 142 -8.03 18.88 7.55
N LEU A 143 -7.00 19.74 7.39
CA LEU A 143 -5.80 19.40 6.60
C LEU A 143 -5.12 18.10 7.04
N LYS A 144 -5.07 17.82 8.33
CA LYS A 144 -4.50 16.56 8.88
C LYS A 144 -5.28 15.29 8.49
N GLN A 145 -6.46 15.43 7.93
CA GLN A 145 -7.30 14.32 7.45
C GLN A 145 -7.19 14.14 5.93
N GLN A 146 -6.38 14.98 5.26
CA GLN A 146 -6.13 14.91 3.83
C GLN A 146 -4.75 14.35 3.57
N ALA A 147 -4.60 13.54 2.52
CA ALA A 147 -3.33 12.97 2.11
C ALA A 147 -3.20 13.01 0.59
N VAL A 148 -1.99 13.27 0.10
CA VAL A 148 -1.64 13.17 -1.32
C VAL A 148 -0.57 12.10 -1.46
N LEU A 149 -0.82 11.12 -2.32
CA LEU A 149 0.08 9.98 -2.52
C LEU A 149 0.83 10.12 -3.86
N PHE A 150 2.13 9.78 -3.84
CA PHE A 150 3.00 9.82 -5.01
C PHE A 150 3.67 8.47 -5.25
N ARG A 151 3.93 8.16 -6.50
CA ARG A 151 4.69 6.96 -6.86
C ARG A 151 6.18 7.11 -6.52
N THR A 152 6.74 8.30 -6.69
CA THR A 152 8.16 8.60 -6.40
C THR A 152 8.30 10.00 -5.79
N GLY A 153 9.39 10.22 -5.05
CA GLY A 153 9.62 11.47 -4.31
C GLY A 153 9.70 12.72 -5.17
N HIS A 154 10.16 12.64 -6.43
CA HIS A 154 10.27 13.81 -7.29
C HIS A 154 8.90 14.36 -7.73
N HIS A 155 7.87 13.52 -7.81
CA HIS A 155 6.51 13.98 -8.15
C HIS A 155 5.91 14.93 -7.11
N SER A 156 6.46 15.00 -5.91
CA SER A 156 5.96 15.93 -4.89
C SER A 156 6.52 17.35 -5.02
N ALA A 157 7.61 17.55 -5.76
CA ALA A 157 8.37 18.81 -5.75
C ALA A 157 7.51 20.03 -6.15
N ALA A 158 6.79 19.95 -7.25
CA ALA A 158 5.92 21.02 -7.71
C ALA A 158 4.80 21.34 -6.70
N LEU A 159 4.24 20.31 -6.08
CA LEU A 159 3.21 20.47 -5.06
C LEU A 159 3.76 21.08 -3.77
N GLU A 160 4.95 20.65 -3.31
CA GLU A 160 5.59 21.22 -2.12
C GLU A 160 5.83 22.74 -2.29
N LEU A 161 6.29 23.14 -3.47
CA LEU A 161 6.45 24.57 -3.80
C LEU A 161 5.11 25.32 -3.79
N GLU A 162 4.09 24.73 -4.40
CA GLU A 162 2.76 25.38 -4.49
C GLU A 162 2.08 25.49 -3.11
N LEU A 163 2.17 24.44 -2.27
CA LEU A 163 1.66 24.47 -0.90
C LEU A 163 2.40 25.51 -0.04
N THR A 164 3.74 25.59 -0.19
CA THR A 164 4.57 26.58 0.51
C THR A 164 4.20 28.01 0.07
N ARG A 165 4.05 28.25 -1.23
CA ARG A 165 3.66 29.55 -1.79
C ARG A 165 2.31 30.04 -1.26
N ARG A 166 1.38 29.11 -1.00
CA ARG A 166 0.04 29.41 -0.47
C ARG A 166 -0.04 29.35 1.06
N ASN A 167 1.08 29.15 1.76
CA ASN A 167 1.11 28.97 3.22
C ASN A 167 0.20 27.84 3.71
N ILE A 168 0.09 26.74 2.95
CA ILE A 168 -0.64 25.55 3.34
C ILE A 168 0.34 24.61 4.07
N PRO A 169 0.17 24.36 5.37
CA PRO A 169 1.06 23.48 6.11
C PRO A 169 0.90 22.03 5.67
N PHE A 170 2.01 21.31 5.51
CA PHE A 170 2.05 19.89 5.15
C PHE A 170 3.20 19.16 5.84
N VAL A 171 3.09 17.83 5.91
CA VAL A 171 4.15 16.92 6.33
C VAL A 171 4.43 15.95 5.20
N LYS A 172 5.70 15.80 4.84
CA LYS A 172 6.14 14.81 3.85
C LYS A 172 6.68 13.58 4.57
N TYR A 173 6.15 12.42 4.21
CA TYR A 173 6.65 11.13 4.66
C TYR A 173 7.48 10.48 3.53
N GLY A 174 8.71 10.07 3.87
CA GLY A 174 9.66 9.48 2.93
C GLY A 174 10.34 10.50 2.02
N GLY A 175 11.65 10.31 1.81
CA GLY A 175 12.50 11.23 1.05
C GLY A 175 12.83 12.54 1.79
N LEU A 176 13.71 13.33 1.18
CA LEU A 176 14.01 14.69 1.64
C LEU A 176 12.95 15.65 1.11
N LYS A 177 12.63 16.70 1.89
CA LYS A 177 11.88 17.84 1.37
C LYS A 177 12.65 18.45 0.20
N PHE A 178 11.92 19.03 -0.77
CA PHE A 178 12.57 19.61 -1.96
C PHE A 178 13.71 20.57 -1.60
N LEU A 179 13.48 21.49 -0.66
CA LEU A 179 14.49 22.46 -0.20
C LEU A 179 15.64 21.83 0.62
N GLU A 180 15.49 20.59 1.06
CA GLU A 180 16.52 19.87 1.82
C GLU A 180 17.39 18.98 0.92
N ALA A 181 17.02 18.82 -0.37
CA ALA A 181 17.78 18.04 -1.32
C ALA A 181 19.15 18.68 -1.57
N ALA A 182 20.23 17.87 -1.63
CA ALA A 182 21.62 18.34 -1.73
C ALA A 182 21.81 19.34 -2.89
N HIS A 183 21.33 19.01 -4.08
CA HIS A 183 21.43 19.86 -5.27
C HIS A 183 20.73 21.23 -5.13
N VAL A 184 19.68 21.31 -4.30
CA VAL A 184 19.00 22.59 -4.01
C VAL A 184 19.77 23.38 -2.98
N LYS A 185 20.30 22.73 -1.94
CA LYS A 185 21.19 23.38 -0.96
C LYS A 185 22.46 23.91 -1.60
N ASP A 186 23.07 23.13 -2.50
CA ASP A 186 24.27 23.56 -3.23
C ASP A 186 24.00 24.82 -4.07
N LEU A 187 22.83 24.90 -4.70
CA LEU A 187 22.42 26.08 -5.47
C LEU A 187 22.15 27.30 -4.57
N LEU A 188 21.61 27.09 -3.37
CA LEU A 188 21.25 28.17 -2.43
C LEU A 188 22.43 28.60 -1.55
N SER A 189 23.56 27.88 -1.56
CA SER A 189 24.76 28.17 -0.78
C SER A 189 25.75 29.09 -1.47
N VAL A 190 25.42 29.65 -2.64
CA VAL A 190 26.23 30.59 -3.43
C VAL A 190 25.95 32.03 -3.04
#